data_088b3233bf6d45dd3919479d1c77e25e
#
_entry.id   088b3233bf6d45dd3919479d1c77e25e
#
_cell.length_a   1.000
_cell.length_b   1.000
_cell.length_c   1.000
_cell.angle_alpha   90.00
_cell.angle_beta   90.00
_cell.angle_gamma   90.00
#
_symmetry.space_group_name_H-M   'P 1'
#
loop_
_entity.id
_entity.type
_entity.pdbx_description
1 polymer ?
#
loop_
_entity_poly.entity_id
_entity_poly.type
_entity_poly.pdbx_seq_one_letter_code
_entity_poly.pdbx_strand_id
1 'polypeptide(L)'
;MTSRPVSGQPAERTGDKTDRAVTAYLLQHPDFLVHHPEVLAKLHVPHGAGGAVSLIEHQVAVLREQLGHERGRLNHLMARAHEYEQLAARLHALTVQLITAPDLERACAALDASLREQFNAEAVAIKLFPVEAEQHQADPLVQAFVDFVDRDRCLCGPLAPKQTELLFGGDAPAIQSAALVPIRGTDRSGVLAIGSTDPKRFTTDMGTELLERLGAIAGAKLSDLAHRCG
;
A
#
# COMPACT_ATOMS: atom_id res chain seq x y z
N MET A 1 17.46 -77.05 -25.47
CA MET A 1 16.63 -76.33 -26.41
C MET A 1 16.51 -74.88 -25.83
N THR A 2 17.36 -74.21 -26.31
CA THR A 2 17.48 -72.87 -26.98
C THR A 2 17.13 -71.65 -26.06
N SER A 3 18.20 -71.18 -25.47
CA SER A 3 18.28 -69.86 -24.87
C SER A 3 18.49 -68.82 -25.95
N ARG A 4 17.76 -67.73 -25.88
CA ARG A 4 17.93 -66.57 -26.75
C ARG A 4 18.39 -65.42 -25.90
N PRO A 5 19.51 -64.75 -26.18
CA PRO A 5 19.94 -63.54 -25.46
C PRO A 5 19.21 -62.36 -26.04
N VAL A 6 18.58 -61.55 -25.16
CA VAL A 6 18.06 -60.21 -25.47
C VAL A 6 19.19 -59.20 -25.28
N SER A 7 19.73 -58.73 -26.41
CA SER A 7 20.65 -57.62 -26.48
C SER A 7 19.87 -56.34 -26.23
N GLY A 8 19.97 -55.82 -24.99
CA GLY A 8 19.55 -54.46 -24.65
C GLY A 8 20.66 -53.49 -25.06
N GLN A 9 20.48 -52.75 -26.12
CA GLN A 9 21.29 -51.57 -26.42
C GLN A 9 21.07 -50.54 -25.33
N PRO A 10 22.15 -49.94 -24.76
CA PRO A 10 21.99 -48.82 -23.84
C PRO A 10 21.47 -47.60 -24.63
N ALA A 11 20.33 -47.08 -24.25
CA ALA A 11 19.84 -45.82 -24.74
C ALA A 11 20.89 -44.74 -24.43
N GLU A 12 21.60 -44.25 -25.44
CA GLU A 12 22.46 -43.08 -25.34
C GLU A 12 21.62 -41.92 -24.84
N ARG A 13 21.90 -41.49 -23.61
CA ARG A 13 21.23 -40.34 -22.97
C ARG A 13 21.50 -39.11 -23.83
N THR A 14 20.46 -38.45 -24.29
CA THR A 14 20.53 -37.20 -25.07
C THR A 14 21.37 -36.14 -24.35
N GLY A 15 21.50 -36.21 -23.03
CA GLY A 15 22.37 -35.38 -22.19
C GLY A 15 23.85 -35.49 -22.52
N ASP A 16 24.37 -36.71 -22.81
CA ASP A 16 25.80 -36.93 -23.04
C ASP A 16 26.34 -36.23 -24.32
N LYS A 17 25.51 -36.11 -25.37
CA LYS A 17 25.87 -35.38 -26.59
C LYS A 17 25.88 -33.86 -26.37
N THR A 18 24.93 -33.36 -25.62
CA THR A 18 24.85 -31.92 -25.25
C THR A 18 26.02 -31.54 -24.35
N ASP A 19 26.34 -32.34 -23.34
CA ASP A 19 27.44 -32.12 -22.42
C ASP A 19 28.80 -32.10 -23.16
N ARG A 20 29.00 -32.99 -24.09
CA ARG A 20 30.22 -33.00 -24.94
C ARG A 20 30.30 -31.77 -25.84
N ALA A 21 29.19 -31.30 -26.40
CA ALA A 21 29.15 -30.13 -27.25
C ALA A 21 29.45 -28.84 -26.42
N VAL A 22 28.86 -28.69 -25.24
CA VAL A 22 29.13 -27.60 -24.33
C VAL A 22 30.58 -27.60 -23.85
N THR A 23 31.11 -28.76 -23.48
CA THR A 23 32.50 -28.92 -23.07
C THR A 23 33.46 -28.53 -24.18
N ALA A 24 33.23 -29.02 -25.42
CA ALA A 24 34.06 -28.66 -26.57
C ALA A 24 34.01 -27.16 -26.88
N TYR A 25 32.84 -26.54 -26.78
CA TYR A 25 32.67 -25.11 -27.00
C TYR A 25 33.44 -24.27 -25.97
N LEU A 26 33.33 -24.59 -24.67
CA LEU A 26 34.02 -23.87 -23.61
C LEU A 26 35.54 -24.04 -23.69
N LEU A 27 36.01 -25.20 -24.13
CA LEU A 27 37.46 -25.39 -24.36
C LEU A 27 38.02 -24.59 -25.54
N GLN A 28 37.20 -24.35 -26.57
CA GLN A 28 37.57 -23.51 -27.71
C GLN A 28 37.42 -22.01 -27.41
N HIS A 29 36.58 -21.64 -26.44
CA HIS A 29 36.32 -20.26 -26.06
C HIS A 29 36.55 -20.05 -24.55
N PRO A 30 37.83 -20.05 -24.06
CA PRO A 30 38.14 -19.97 -22.64
C PRO A 30 37.66 -18.65 -21.99
N ASP A 31 37.58 -17.57 -22.77
CA ASP A 31 37.10 -16.27 -22.31
C ASP A 31 35.59 -16.10 -22.33
N PHE A 32 34.82 -17.15 -22.67
CA PHE A 32 33.38 -17.09 -22.78
C PHE A 32 32.70 -16.57 -21.49
N LEU A 33 33.12 -17.09 -20.34
CA LEU A 33 32.53 -16.70 -19.04
C LEU A 33 32.92 -15.29 -18.62
N VAL A 34 34.05 -14.74 -19.11
CA VAL A 34 34.46 -13.37 -18.88
C VAL A 34 33.56 -12.39 -19.63
N HIS A 35 33.14 -12.75 -20.85
CA HIS A 35 32.25 -11.97 -21.69
C HIS A 35 30.76 -12.14 -21.34
N HIS A 36 30.42 -13.18 -20.55
CA HIS A 36 29.06 -13.48 -20.11
C HIS A 36 28.95 -13.54 -18.59
N PRO A 37 29.09 -12.38 -17.89
CA PRO A 37 29.05 -12.34 -16.43
C PRO A 37 27.70 -12.80 -15.84
N GLU A 38 26.59 -12.67 -16.60
CA GLU A 38 25.27 -13.15 -16.22
C GLU A 38 25.19 -14.69 -16.14
N VAL A 39 25.96 -15.41 -16.96
CA VAL A 39 26.08 -16.86 -16.92
C VAL A 39 26.93 -17.28 -15.72
N LEU A 40 28.10 -16.62 -15.54
CA LEU A 40 29.00 -16.88 -14.42
C LEU A 40 28.31 -16.66 -13.07
N ALA A 41 27.47 -15.63 -12.97
CA ALA A 41 26.73 -15.31 -11.73
C ALA A 41 25.74 -16.43 -11.32
N LYS A 42 25.23 -17.21 -12.28
CA LYS A 42 24.29 -18.32 -12.04
C LYS A 42 24.97 -19.67 -11.92
N LEU A 43 26.19 -19.80 -12.40
CA LEU A 43 26.95 -21.03 -12.33
C LEU A 43 27.35 -21.34 -10.89
N HIS A 44 27.11 -22.59 -10.47
CA HIS A 44 27.61 -23.13 -9.22
C HIS A 44 28.72 -24.13 -9.55
N VAL A 45 29.97 -23.72 -9.36
CA VAL A 45 31.15 -24.56 -9.62
C VAL A 45 31.70 -25.04 -8.28
N PRO A 46 31.44 -26.30 -7.87
CA PRO A 46 32.01 -26.82 -6.64
C PRO A 46 33.52 -26.99 -6.81
N HIS A 47 34.29 -26.34 -5.95
CA HIS A 47 35.73 -26.56 -5.90
C HIS A 47 36.01 -27.83 -5.10
N GLY A 48 36.59 -28.82 -5.73
CA GLY A 48 36.94 -30.10 -5.14
C GLY A 48 38.09 -30.04 -4.12
N ALA A 49 37.92 -29.28 -3.05
CA ALA A 49 38.80 -29.33 -1.89
C ALA A 49 38.28 -30.39 -0.94
N GLY A 50 38.75 -31.61 -1.07
CA GLY A 50 38.44 -32.81 -0.32
C GLY A 50 37.86 -32.62 1.08
N GLY A 51 36.53 -32.41 1.19
CA GLY A 51 35.77 -32.32 2.43
C GLY A 51 35.79 -31.00 3.18
N ALA A 52 36.59 -30.00 2.76
CA ALA A 52 36.58 -28.65 3.36
C ALA A 52 35.75 -27.71 2.46
N VAL A 53 34.72 -27.08 3.03
CA VAL A 53 33.94 -26.03 2.35
C VAL A 53 34.88 -24.86 2.10
N SER A 54 35.04 -24.47 0.82
CA SER A 54 35.87 -23.30 0.49
C SER A 54 35.24 -22.03 1.12
N LEU A 55 36.05 -21.30 1.91
CA LEU A 55 35.63 -20.04 2.52
C LEU A 55 35.08 -19.07 1.46
N ILE A 56 35.65 -19.08 0.27
CA ILE A 56 35.24 -18.24 -0.86
C ILE A 56 33.84 -18.62 -1.34
N GLU A 57 33.53 -19.92 -1.47
CA GLU A 57 32.19 -20.39 -1.85
C GLU A 57 31.16 -19.98 -0.82
N HIS A 58 31.50 -20.10 0.46
CA HIS A 58 30.63 -19.65 1.54
C HIS A 58 30.39 -18.13 1.49
N GLN A 59 31.44 -17.33 1.30
CA GLN A 59 31.32 -15.88 1.14
C GLN A 59 30.46 -15.49 -0.06
N VAL A 60 30.64 -16.14 -1.22
CA VAL A 60 29.82 -15.88 -2.42
C VAL A 60 28.36 -16.26 -2.19
N ALA A 61 28.09 -17.36 -1.49
CA ALA A 61 26.73 -17.75 -1.12
C ALA A 61 26.07 -16.71 -0.23
N VAL A 62 26.74 -16.25 0.82
CA VAL A 62 26.26 -15.21 1.74
C VAL A 62 26.00 -13.90 1.00
N LEU A 63 26.95 -13.47 0.14
CA LEU A 63 26.77 -12.23 -0.63
C LEU A 63 25.61 -12.31 -1.63
N ARG A 64 25.37 -13.45 -2.26
CA ARG A 64 24.22 -13.67 -3.14
C ARG A 64 22.91 -13.60 -2.37
N GLU A 65 22.85 -14.18 -1.18
CA GLU A 65 21.71 -14.14 -0.29
C GLU A 65 21.41 -12.69 0.14
N GLN A 66 22.44 -11.96 0.61
CA GLN A 66 22.31 -10.55 0.97
C GLN A 66 21.82 -9.70 -0.21
N LEU A 67 22.40 -9.89 -1.41
CA LEU A 67 21.95 -9.19 -2.62
C LEU A 67 20.49 -9.52 -2.97
N GLY A 68 20.07 -10.76 -2.77
CA GLY A 68 18.67 -11.19 -2.94
C GLY A 68 17.73 -10.46 -1.98
N HIS A 69 18.11 -10.37 -0.71
CA HIS A 69 17.34 -9.63 0.31
C HIS A 69 17.25 -8.14 -0.02
N GLU A 70 18.36 -7.49 -0.38
CA GLU A 70 18.36 -6.06 -0.72
C GLU A 70 17.54 -5.77 -1.98
N ARG A 71 17.60 -6.61 -3.00
CA ARG A 71 16.74 -6.49 -4.19
C ARG A 71 15.26 -6.64 -3.83
N GLY A 72 14.92 -7.59 -2.98
CA GLY A 72 13.54 -7.77 -2.48
C GLY A 72 13.04 -6.53 -1.74
N ARG A 73 13.89 -5.95 -0.88
CA ARG A 73 13.60 -4.71 -0.14
C ARG A 73 13.39 -3.52 -1.07
N LEU A 74 14.27 -3.36 -2.08
CA LEU A 74 14.12 -2.30 -3.08
C LEU A 74 12.83 -2.43 -3.87
N ASN A 75 12.48 -3.62 -4.33
CA ASN A 75 11.23 -3.86 -5.05
C ASN A 75 10.01 -3.52 -4.18
N HIS A 76 10.04 -3.87 -2.91
CA HIS A 76 8.98 -3.51 -1.97
C HIS A 76 8.86 -1.99 -1.78
N LEU A 77 9.98 -1.30 -1.63
CA LEU A 77 10.00 0.16 -1.52
C LEU A 77 9.49 0.84 -2.80
N MET A 78 9.88 0.33 -3.98
CA MET A 78 9.39 0.84 -5.26
C MET A 78 7.86 0.66 -5.41
N ALA A 79 7.33 -0.50 -5.02
CA ALA A 79 5.89 -0.74 -5.04
C ALA A 79 5.15 0.24 -4.12
N ARG A 80 5.63 0.44 -2.90
CA ARG A 80 5.05 1.41 -1.97
C ARG A 80 5.13 2.86 -2.47
N ALA A 81 6.25 3.24 -3.09
CA ALA A 81 6.40 4.57 -3.69
C ALA A 81 5.36 4.79 -4.79
N HIS A 82 5.16 3.80 -5.66
CA HIS A 82 4.16 3.87 -6.72
C HIS A 82 2.72 3.97 -6.18
N GLU A 83 2.38 3.20 -5.15
CA GLU A 83 1.08 3.30 -4.46
C GLU A 83 0.88 4.71 -3.88
N TYR A 84 1.92 5.27 -3.25
CA TYR A 84 1.86 6.63 -2.70
C TYR A 84 1.66 7.69 -3.80
N GLU A 85 2.35 7.58 -4.93
CA GLU A 85 2.17 8.47 -6.09
C GLU A 85 0.73 8.42 -6.62
N GLN A 86 0.14 7.24 -6.72
CA GLN A 86 -1.26 7.10 -7.14
C GLN A 86 -2.23 7.76 -6.15
N LEU A 87 -2.01 7.57 -4.85
CA LEU A 87 -2.83 8.21 -3.83
C LEU A 87 -2.69 9.74 -3.85
N ALA A 88 -1.47 10.24 -4.03
CA ALA A 88 -1.22 11.68 -4.15
C ALA A 88 -1.90 12.28 -5.40
N ALA A 89 -1.86 11.58 -6.53
CA ALA A 89 -2.55 12.01 -7.75
C ALA A 89 -4.08 12.07 -7.56
N ARG A 90 -4.66 11.07 -6.88
CA ARG A 90 -6.10 11.08 -6.55
C ARG A 90 -6.47 12.22 -5.63
N LEU A 91 -5.65 12.47 -4.60
CA LEU A 91 -5.86 13.60 -3.69
C LEU A 91 -5.77 14.94 -4.43
N HIS A 92 -4.84 15.08 -5.35
CA HIS A 92 -4.73 16.28 -6.19
C HIS A 92 -5.99 16.48 -7.05
N ALA A 93 -6.49 15.43 -7.72
CA ALA A 93 -7.72 15.48 -8.51
C ALA A 93 -8.91 15.90 -7.66
N LEU A 94 -9.07 15.34 -6.45
CA LEU A 94 -10.10 15.72 -5.50
C LEU A 94 -9.95 17.19 -5.06
N THR A 95 -8.72 17.66 -4.83
CA THR A 95 -8.45 19.06 -4.49
C THR A 95 -8.97 20.01 -5.56
N VAL A 96 -8.72 19.71 -6.84
CA VAL A 96 -9.21 20.49 -7.97
C VAL A 96 -10.75 20.51 -8.01
N GLN A 97 -11.39 19.38 -7.77
CA GLN A 97 -12.86 19.31 -7.70
C GLN A 97 -13.42 20.16 -6.55
N LEU A 98 -12.80 20.10 -5.38
CA LEU A 98 -13.21 20.91 -4.22
C LEU A 98 -13.03 22.42 -4.47
N ILE A 99 -11.92 22.85 -5.07
CA ILE A 99 -11.69 24.26 -5.38
C ILE A 99 -12.79 24.79 -6.31
N THR A 100 -13.21 24.01 -7.28
CA THR A 100 -14.22 24.40 -8.27
C THR A 100 -15.66 24.26 -7.77
N ALA A 101 -15.91 23.61 -6.64
CA ALA A 101 -17.24 23.46 -6.06
C ALA A 101 -17.83 24.83 -5.66
N PRO A 102 -19.03 25.19 -6.17
CA PRO A 102 -19.62 26.52 -5.95
C PRO A 102 -20.25 26.67 -4.56
N ASP A 103 -20.69 25.58 -3.94
CA ASP A 103 -21.43 25.56 -2.68
C ASP A 103 -21.03 24.34 -1.82
N LEU A 104 -21.50 24.36 -0.56
CA LEU A 104 -21.20 23.33 0.42
C LEU A 104 -21.74 21.96 0.01
N GLU A 105 -22.94 21.90 -0.54
CA GLU A 105 -23.59 20.65 -0.92
C GLU A 105 -22.77 19.94 -2.00
N ARG A 106 -22.35 20.67 -3.04
CA ARG A 106 -21.50 20.13 -4.10
C ARG A 106 -20.09 19.79 -3.62
N ALA A 107 -19.52 20.54 -2.69
CA ALA A 107 -18.24 20.18 -2.08
C ALA A 107 -18.33 18.86 -1.31
N CYS A 108 -19.39 18.68 -0.49
CA CYS A 108 -19.62 17.42 0.22
C CYS A 108 -19.92 16.25 -0.72
N ALA A 109 -20.70 16.47 -1.78
CA ALA A 109 -21.00 15.46 -2.80
C ALA A 109 -19.72 15.04 -3.56
N ALA A 110 -18.85 15.98 -3.91
CA ALA A 110 -17.56 15.69 -4.56
C ALA A 110 -16.63 14.88 -3.64
N LEU A 111 -16.60 15.20 -2.34
CA LEU A 111 -15.86 14.42 -1.35
C LEU A 111 -16.38 13.00 -1.25
N ASP A 112 -17.70 12.81 -1.07
CA ASP A 112 -18.32 11.48 -0.96
C ASP A 112 -18.05 10.65 -2.22
N ALA A 113 -18.35 11.17 -3.40
CA ALA A 113 -18.15 10.49 -4.67
C ALA A 113 -16.68 10.09 -4.89
N SER A 114 -15.75 11.02 -4.68
CA SER A 114 -14.32 10.74 -4.86
C SER A 114 -13.80 9.70 -3.87
N LEU A 115 -14.23 9.76 -2.60
CA LEU A 115 -13.81 8.79 -1.60
C LEU A 115 -14.35 7.38 -1.90
N ARG A 116 -15.57 7.27 -2.39
CA ARG A 116 -16.15 5.98 -2.82
C ARG A 116 -15.50 5.44 -4.08
N GLU A 117 -15.36 6.25 -5.12
CA GLU A 117 -14.90 5.80 -6.44
C GLU A 117 -13.39 5.61 -6.52
N GLN A 118 -12.62 6.57 -5.98
CA GLN A 118 -11.17 6.59 -6.14
C GLN A 118 -10.42 5.95 -4.99
N PHE A 119 -11.00 6.02 -3.78
CA PHE A 119 -10.38 5.45 -2.58
C PHE A 119 -11.10 4.19 -2.08
N ASN A 120 -12.09 3.68 -2.84
CA ASN A 120 -12.86 2.48 -2.50
C ASN A 120 -13.44 2.52 -1.08
N ALA A 121 -13.92 3.69 -0.63
CA ALA A 121 -14.57 3.81 0.68
C ALA A 121 -15.94 3.13 0.63
N GLU A 122 -16.21 2.22 1.54
CA GLU A 122 -17.48 1.49 1.60
C GLU A 122 -18.56 2.34 2.27
N ALA A 123 -18.18 3.12 3.27
CA ALA A 123 -19.02 4.12 3.90
C ALA A 123 -18.28 5.45 4.07
N VAL A 124 -18.96 6.55 3.81
CA VAL A 124 -18.44 7.90 4.01
C VAL A 124 -19.46 8.71 4.79
N ALA A 125 -19.04 9.40 5.81
CA ALA A 125 -19.88 10.32 6.56
C ALA A 125 -19.15 11.65 6.75
N ILE A 126 -19.84 12.74 6.43
CA ILE A 126 -19.36 14.11 6.67
C ILE A 126 -20.31 14.76 7.66
N LYS A 127 -19.83 15.07 8.84
CA LYS A 127 -20.60 15.71 9.89
C LYS A 127 -19.97 17.05 10.24
N LEU A 128 -20.73 18.13 10.03
CA LEU A 128 -20.30 19.49 10.29
C LEU A 128 -21.13 20.05 11.45
N PHE A 129 -20.48 20.79 12.32
CA PHE A 129 -21.08 21.46 13.45
C PHE A 129 -20.49 22.88 13.61
N PRO A 130 -21.26 23.82 14.17
CA PRO A 130 -20.79 25.17 14.41
C PRO A 130 -19.64 25.20 15.42
N VAL A 131 -18.74 26.17 15.29
CA VAL A 131 -17.57 26.30 16.19
C VAL A 131 -17.99 26.95 17.51
N GLU A 132 -19.12 27.69 17.56
CA GLU A 132 -19.59 28.40 18.75
C GLU A 132 -19.96 27.42 19.89
N ALA A 133 -19.31 27.60 21.04
CA ALA A 133 -19.41 26.69 22.19
C ALA A 133 -20.82 26.58 22.80
N GLU A 134 -21.66 27.64 22.65
CA GLU A 134 -23.02 27.65 23.21
C GLU A 134 -23.95 26.62 22.59
N GLN A 135 -23.67 26.19 21.35
CA GLN A 135 -24.47 25.18 20.61
C GLN A 135 -23.95 23.74 20.82
N HIS A 136 -22.77 23.59 21.43
CA HIS A 136 -22.14 22.26 21.60
C HIS A 136 -22.83 21.39 22.66
N GLN A 137 -23.56 21.96 23.61
CA GLN A 137 -24.11 21.20 24.74
C GLN A 137 -25.35 20.39 24.40
N ALA A 138 -26.03 20.70 23.30
CA ALA A 138 -27.30 20.05 22.92
C ALA A 138 -27.18 18.93 21.90
N ASP A 139 -26.06 18.84 21.15
CA ASP A 139 -25.87 17.86 20.08
C ASP A 139 -24.97 16.70 20.53
N PRO A 140 -25.49 15.45 20.61
CA PRO A 140 -24.71 14.28 20.98
C PRO A 140 -23.50 14.03 20.05
N LEU A 141 -23.62 14.43 18.79
CA LEU A 141 -22.55 14.28 17.79
C LEU A 141 -21.38 15.23 18.12
N VAL A 142 -21.68 16.49 18.46
CA VAL A 142 -20.67 17.46 18.86
C VAL A 142 -19.95 16.99 20.10
N GLN A 143 -20.68 16.54 21.13
CA GLN A 143 -20.08 16.00 22.36
C GLN A 143 -19.17 14.80 22.12
N ALA A 144 -19.51 13.95 21.11
CA ALA A 144 -18.71 12.76 20.81
C ALA A 144 -17.41 13.06 20.05
N PHE A 145 -17.36 14.21 19.32
CA PHE A 145 -16.26 14.48 18.39
C PHE A 145 -15.55 15.83 18.59
N VAL A 146 -16.04 16.70 19.45
CA VAL A 146 -15.38 18.00 19.69
C VAL A 146 -13.93 17.84 20.15
N ASP A 147 -13.68 17.00 21.14
CA ASP A 147 -12.33 16.71 21.63
C ASP A 147 -11.41 16.07 20.57
N PHE A 148 -12.00 15.33 19.65
CA PHE A 148 -11.28 14.74 18.53
C PHE A 148 -10.83 15.82 17.54
N VAL A 149 -11.71 16.73 17.17
CA VAL A 149 -11.41 17.83 16.24
C VAL A 149 -10.37 18.76 16.84
N ASP A 150 -10.42 19.00 18.14
CA ASP A 150 -9.47 19.88 18.84
C ASP A 150 -8.06 19.31 18.89
N ARG A 151 -7.92 17.98 18.87
CA ARG A 151 -6.59 17.33 18.83
C ARG A 151 -5.89 17.46 17.49
N ASP A 152 -6.61 17.81 16.41
CA ASP A 152 -6.08 18.02 15.06
C ASP A 152 -5.23 16.85 14.51
N ARG A 153 -5.65 15.64 14.78
CA ARG A 153 -4.98 14.43 14.31
C ARG A 153 -6.00 13.44 13.79
N CYS A 154 -5.66 12.80 12.68
CA CYS A 154 -6.45 11.67 12.18
C CYS A 154 -6.41 10.51 13.18
N LEU A 155 -7.53 9.84 13.32
CA LEU A 155 -7.66 8.61 14.09
C LEU A 155 -8.03 7.47 13.16
N CYS A 156 -7.23 6.39 13.16
CA CYS A 156 -7.49 5.18 12.41
C CYS A 156 -7.67 4.01 13.36
N GLY A 157 -8.62 3.13 13.06
CA GLY A 157 -8.86 1.93 13.84
C GLY A 157 -10.34 1.58 14.01
N PRO A 158 -10.65 0.62 14.87
CA PRO A 158 -12.03 0.31 15.23
C PRO A 158 -12.62 1.45 16.08
N LEU A 159 -13.86 1.84 15.78
CA LEU A 159 -14.60 2.84 16.54
C LEU A 159 -15.44 2.21 17.64
N ALA A 160 -15.77 3.01 18.67
CA ALA A 160 -16.77 2.61 19.64
C ALA A 160 -18.15 2.47 18.96
N PRO A 161 -19.00 1.49 19.33
CA PRO A 161 -20.29 1.25 18.69
C PRO A 161 -21.17 2.49 18.59
N LYS A 162 -21.20 3.31 19.64
CA LYS A 162 -21.95 4.56 19.67
C LYS A 162 -21.46 5.59 18.64
N GLN A 163 -20.13 5.68 18.44
CA GLN A 163 -19.53 6.56 17.45
C GLN A 163 -19.83 6.09 16.04
N THR A 164 -19.74 4.77 15.80
CA THR A 164 -20.06 4.16 14.51
C THR A 164 -21.52 4.42 14.13
N GLU A 165 -22.44 4.27 15.08
CA GLU A 165 -23.86 4.53 14.87
C GLU A 165 -24.14 6.01 14.55
N LEU A 166 -23.53 6.95 15.28
CA LEU A 166 -23.67 8.39 15.04
C LEU A 166 -23.15 8.82 13.66
N LEU A 167 -22.08 8.20 13.19
CA LEU A 167 -21.46 8.54 11.91
C LEU A 167 -22.16 7.86 10.74
N PHE A 168 -22.34 6.55 10.79
CA PHE A 168 -22.74 5.72 9.66
C PHE A 168 -24.21 5.25 9.72
N GLY A 169 -24.90 5.44 10.84
CA GLY A 169 -26.31 5.09 10.99
C GLY A 169 -26.59 3.63 10.62
N GLY A 170 -27.41 3.42 9.57
CA GLY A 170 -27.79 2.08 9.12
C GLY A 170 -26.64 1.19 8.67
N ASP A 171 -25.53 1.76 8.19
CA ASP A 171 -24.35 1.02 7.74
C ASP A 171 -23.42 0.65 8.90
N ALA A 172 -23.64 1.20 10.09
CA ALA A 172 -22.80 1.01 11.27
C ALA A 172 -22.48 -0.46 11.61
N PRO A 173 -23.40 -1.43 11.52
CA PRO A 173 -23.12 -2.83 11.86
C PRO A 173 -22.10 -3.50 10.94
N ALA A 174 -21.93 -3.01 9.72
CA ALA A 174 -20.98 -3.57 8.75
C ALA A 174 -19.56 -3.01 8.90
N ILE A 175 -19.39 -1.85 9.55
CA ILE A 175 -18.11 -1.16 9.65
C ILE A 175 -17.26 -1.79 10.76
N GLN A 176 -16.07 -2.29 10.37
CA GLN A 176 -15.10 -2.92 11.27
C GLN A 176 -13.87 -2.05 11.54
N SER A 177 -13.51 -1.16 10.60
CA SER A 177 -12.48 -0.17 10.80
C SER A 177 -12.87 1.16 10.16
N ALA A 178 -12.36 2.25 10.69
CA ALA A 178 -12.62 3.58 10.13
C ALA A 178 -11.41 4.50 10.27
N ALA A 179 -11.34 5.50 9.38
CA ALA A 179 -10.47 6.65 9.52
C ALA A 179 -11.33 7.87 9.82
N LEU A 180 -11.04 8.56 10.90
CA LEU A 180 -11.61 9.85 11.26
C LEU A 180 -10.62 10.95 10.90
N VAL A 181 -11.07 11.91 10.12
CA VAL A 181 -10.30 13.05 9.66
C VAL A 181 -10.94 14.31 10.20
N PRO A 182 -10.22 15.12 11.01
CA PRO A 182 -10.74 16.38 11.51
C PRO A 182 -10.85 17.38 10.36
N ILE A 183 -11.97 18.09 10.30
CA ILE A 183 -12.20 19.19 9.38
C ILE A 183 -12.29 20.47 10.22
N ARG A 184 -11.36 21.40 10.02
CA ARG A 184 -11.35 22.68 10.71
C ARG A 184 -11.69 23.80 9.75
N GLY A 185 -12.73 24.53 10.06
CA GLY A 185 -13.11 25.76 9.38
C GLY A 185 -13.27 26.90 10.38
N THR A 186 -13.44 28.12 9.89
CA THR A 186 -13.61 29.32 10.72
C THR A 186 -14.92 29.32 11.49
N ASP A 187 -16.03 29.02 10.80
CA ASP A 187 -17.38 29.06 11.37
C ASP A 187 -17.94 27.66 11.66
N ARG A 188 -17.41 26.67 10.98
CA ARG A 188 -17.81 25.27 11.14
C ARG A 188 -16.60 24.37 11.22
N SER A 189 -16.64 23.46 12.13
CA SER A 189 -15.72 22.34 12.22
C SER A 189 -16.48 21.04 12.00
N GLY A 190 -15.78 19.93 11.88
CA GLY A 190 -16.45 18.67 11.68
C GLY A 190 -15.52 17.47 11.62
N VAL A 191 -16.12 16.34 11.27
CA VAL A 191 -15.43 15.09 11.08
C VAL A 191 -15.82 14.49 9.72
N LEU A 192 -14.83 14.11 8.95
CA LEU A 192 -14.96 13.23 7.81
C LEU A 192 -14.60 11.83 8.29
N ALA A 193 -15.56 10.92 8.20
CA ALA A 193 -15.37 9.52 8.55
C ALA A 193 -15.40 8.64 7.31
N ILE A 194 -14.40 7.76 7.17
CA ILE A 194 -14.27 6.79 6.10
C ILE A 194 -14.33 5.41 6.73
N GLY A 195 -15.39 4.66 6.46
CA GLY A 195 -15.63 3.35 7.03
C GLY A 195 -15.26 2.21 6.08
N SER A 196 -14.84 1.09 6.63
CA SER A 196 -14.57 -0.15 5.90
C SER A 196 -15.07 -1.37 6.66
N THR A 197 -15.49 -2.37 5.89
CA THR A 197 -15.84 -3.71 6.38
C THR A 197 -14.60 -4.57 6.64
N ASP A 198 -13.43 -4.18 6.11
CA ASP A 198 -12.15 -4.84 6.38
C ASP A 198 -11.51 -4.28 7.67
N PRO A 199 -11.32 -5.11 8.74
CA PRO A 199 -10.71 -4.65 9.98
C PRO A 199 -9.22 -4.25 9.84
N LYS A 200 -8.57 -4.63 8.73
CA LYS A 200 -7.15 -4.34 8.48
C LYS A 200 -6.91 -3.11 7.63
N ARG A 201 -7.98 -2.51 7.10
CA ARG A 201 -7.85 -1.38 6.20
C ARG A 201 -7.34 -0.13 6.91
N PHE A 202 -7.94 0.20 8.04
CA PHE A 202 -7.55 1.34 8.87
C PHE A 202 -7.00 0.83 10.19
N THR A 203 -5.68 0.82 10.31
CA THR A 203 -4.98 0.39 11.53
C THR A 203 -4.38 1.58 12.26
N THR A 204 -4.19 1.47 13.56
CA THR A 204 -3.69 2.57 14.40
C THR A 204 -2.26 2.99 14.09
N ASP A 205 -1.51 2.16 13.40
CA ASP A 205 -0.11 2.36 12.98
C ASP A 205 0.05 2.80 11.51
N MET A 206 -1.06 2.98 10.78
CA MET A 206 -0.97 3.44 9.39
C MET A 206 -0.60 4.92 9.32
N GLY A 207 0.14 5.30 8.26
CA GLY A 207 0.47 6.71 8.00
C GLY A 207 -0.77 7.53 7.67
N THR A 208 -0.96 8.65 8.37
CA THR A 208 -2.15 9.52 8.27
C THR A 208 -1.92 10.78 7.44
N GLU A 209 -0.71 10.99 6.90
CA GLU A 209 -0.32 12.22 6.22
C GLU A 209 -1.26 12.65 5.08
N LEU A 210 -1.72 11.71 4.26
CA LEU A 210 -2.65 12.01 3.16
C LEU A 210 -4.05 12.35 3.68
N LEU A 211 -4.49 11.72 4.75
CA LEU A 211 -5.77 12.00 5.40
C LEU A 211 -5.74 13.38 6.07
N GLU A 212 -4.64 13.74 6.70
CA GLU A 212 -4.45 15.07 7.30
C GLU A 212 -4.46 16.16 6.24
N ARG A 213 -3.80 15.94 5.11
CA ARG A 213 -3.87 16.86 3.94
C ARG A 213 -5.30 16.98 3.41
N LEU A 214 -6.04 15.86 3.32
CA LEU A 214 -7.46 15.89 2.92
C LEU A 214 -8.29 16.73 3.89
N GLY A 215 -8.11 16.55 5.20
CA GLY A 215 -8.80 17.33 6.22
C GLY A 215 -8.51 18.83 6.11
N ALA A 216 -7.25 19.21 5.94
CA ALA A 216 -6.84 20.58 5.74
C ALA A 216 -7.46 21.23 4.49
N ILE A 217 -7.47 20.51 3.36
CA ILE A 217 -8.08 20.99 2.10
C ILE A 217 -9.59 21.16 2.27
N ALA A 218 -10.26 20.17 2.84
CA ALA A 218 -11.70 20.24 3.10
C ALA A 218 -12.04 21.41 4.03
N GLY A 219 -11.29 21.60 5.12
CA GLY A 219 -11.48 22.69 6.07
C GLY A 219 -11.29 24.07 5.44
N ALA A 220 -10.23 24.24 4.64
CA ALA A 220 -9.98 25.50 3.91
C ALA A 220 -11.13 25.84 2.96
N LYS A 221 -11.64 24.83 2.22
CA LYS A 221 -12.79 25.03 1.31
C LYS A 221 -14.07 25.38 2.06
N LEU A 222 -14.35 24.69 3.16
CA LEU A 222 -15.53 24.99 3.99
C LEU A 222 -15.49 26.41 4.55
N SER A 223 -14.33 26.89 4.98
CA SER A 223 -14.14 28.27 5.44
C SER A 223 -14.39 29.29 4.32
N ASP A 224 -13.86 29.06 3.11
CA ASP A 224 -14.10 29.92 1.94
C ASP A 224 -15.61 30.02 1.59
N LEU A 225 -16.32 28.88 1.64
CA LEU A 225 -17.74 28.84 1.33
C LEU A 225 -18.59 29.52 2.41
N ALA A 226 -18.22 29.42 3.68
CA ALA A 226 -18.91 30.11 4.78
C ALA A 226 -18.82 31.61 4.61
N HIS A 227 -17.64 32.17 4.28
CA HIS A 227 -17.44 33.59 4.03
C HIS A 227 -18.18 34.17 2.83
N ARG A 228 -18.56 33.32 1.84
CA ARG A 228 -19.31 33.77 0.67
C ARG A 228 -20.81 33.80 0.87
N CYS A 229 -21.31 33.11 1.90
CA CYS A 229 -22.75 33.02 2.21
C CYS A 229 -23.20 34.02 3.30
N GLY A 230 -22.28 34.69 3.97
CA GLY A 230 -22.54 35.76 4.93
C GLY A 230 -22.31 37.14 4.34
#